data_7f7eac157fbdfa1a1b805940af491732
#
_entry.id   7f7eac157fbdfa1a1b805940af491732
#
_cell.length_a   1.000
_cell.length_b   1.000
_cell.length_c   1.000
_cell.angle_alpha   90.00
_cell.angle_beta   90.00
_cell.angle_gamma   90.00
#
_symmetry.space_group_name_H-M   'P 1'
#
loop_
_entity.id
_entity.type
_entity.pdbx_description
1 polymer ?
#
loop_
_entity_poly.entity_id
_entity_poly.type
_entity_poly.pdbx_seq_one_letter_code
_entity_poly.pdbx_strand_id
1 'polypeptide(L)'
;MAEKIPIRVQHKRMSSSEWLASPLILLDGEIGIETNTGKAKIGNGISRYSDLKYIAGEKGERGENGTFQALAPQEKASLKGERGEKGQDGINGKDAILGNYNLILDSQFLSTDIITSGNPTMSILANDYNGHNALDVKKSGAASNTWAGVQINTTQTILKNGDKLVLRLPIYIYSDVNLDSGLYLAIKKHSINKTIKAINLSNLPRNQWTIYEEKFTITETLDFGSETQWFFLYFVKNGHFKIAEPYISFGDEVPSKWQPNLENLKGSNIINQQNGQPLKYWIGTEQQYFNIPTKDPNTIYDIVE
;
A
#
# COMPACT_ATOMS: atom_id res chain seq x y z
N MET A 1 17.05 7.94 -39.02
CA MET A 1 16.95 8.30 -37.58
C MET A 1 15.48 8.05 -37.16
N ALA A 2 15.25 7.17 -36.23
CA ALA A 2 13.87 6.94 -35.73
C ALA A 2 13.47 8.13 -34.85
N GLU A 3 12.39 8.79 -35.20
CA GLU A 3 11.83 9.89 -34.42
C GLU A 3 11.26 9.33 -33.11
N LYS A 4 11.79 9.79 -31.97
CA LYS A 4 11.32 9.37 -30.65
C LYS A 4 10.08 10.18 -30.30
N ILE A 5 8.90 9.57 -30.40
CA ILE A 5 7.65 10.20 -30.02
C ILE A 5 7.45 10.01 -28.51
N PRO A 6 7.31 11.08 -27.71
CA PRO A 6 6.98 10.95 -26.30
C PRO A 6 5.63 10.27 -26.12
N ILE A 7 5.55 9.32 -25.21
CA ILE A 7 4.28 8.66 -24.88
C ILE A 7 3.48 9.64 -24.02
N ARG A 8 2.34 10.12 -24.56
CA ARG A 8 1.32 10.83 -23.80
C ARG A 8 0.24 9.85 -23.37
N VAL A 9 -0.08 9.80 -22.11
CA VAL A 9 -1.27 9.10 -21.62
C VAL A 9 -2.41 10.09 -21.62
N GLN A 10 -3.43 9.83 -22.43
CA GLN A 10 -4.63 10.63 -22.48
C GLN A 10 -5.82 9.78 -22.06
N HIS A 11 -6.52 10.20 -21.01
CA HIS A 11 -7.72 9.52 -20.56
C HIS A 11 -8.87 9.69 -21.56
N LYS A 12 -9.78 8.74 -21.61
CA LYS A 12 -10.99 8.84 -22.43
C LYS A 12 -11.90 9.95 -21.92
N ARG A 13 -12.32 10.84 -22.81
CA ARG A 13 -13.06 12.05 -22.47
C ARG A 13 -14.27 12.17 -23.39
N MET A 14 -15.45 12.37 -22.80
CA MET A 14 -16.73 12.60 -23.46
C MET A 14 -17.59 13.51 -22.59
N SER A 15 -18.60 14.16 -23.12
CA SER A 15 -19.62 14.80 -22.28
C SER A 15 -20.43 13.76 -21.52
N SER A 16 -21.09 14.13 -20.43
CA SER A 16 -21.95 13.22 -19.65
C SER A 16 -23.06 12.58 -20.51
N SER A 17 -23.60 13.30 -21.47
CA SER A 17 -24.61 12.78 -22.40
C SER A 17 -24.03 11.76 -23.39
N GLU A 18 -22.83 12.01 -23.90
CA GLU A 18 -22.15 11.07 -24.78
C GLU A 18 -21.74 9.78 -24.02
N TRP A 19 -21.29 9.91 -22.78
CA TRP A 19 -21.01 8.76 -21.92
C TRP A 19 -22.27 7.91 -21.66
N LEU A 20 -23.41 8.56 -21.41
CA LEU A 20 -24.69 7.88 -21.20
C LEU A 20 -25.13 7.08 -22.44
N ALA A 21 -24.92 7.61 -23.61
CA ALA A 21 -25.29 6.99 -24.88
C ALA A 21 -24.23 5.94 -25.35
N SER A 22 -23.02 6.01 -24.83
CA SER A 22 -21.91 5.18 -25.27
C SER A 22 -22.05 3.71 -24.82
N PRO A 23 -21.91 2.73 -25.72
CA PRO A 23 -21.83 1.32 -25.34
C PRO A 23 -20.45 0.92 -24.79
N LEU A 24 -19.50 1.87 -24.71
CA LEU A 24 -18.12 1.61 -24.34
C LEU A 24 -18.01 1.14 -22.89
N ILE A 25 -17.29 0.05 -22.71
CA ILE A 25 -16.87 -0.45 -21.38
C ILE A 25 -15.42 -0.02 -21.20
N LEU A 26 -15.15 0.73 -20.14
CA LEU A 26 -13.79 1.07 -19.73
C LEU A 26 -13.09 -0.16 -19.18
N LEU A 27 -11.82 -0.34 -19.52
CA LEU A 27 -11.00 -1.39 -18.96
C LEU A 27 -10.89 -1.24 -17.44
N ASP A 28 -10.53 -2.31 -16.75
CA ASP A 28 -10.32 -2.26 -15.30
C ASP A 28 -9.18 -1.27 -14.96
N GLY A 29 -9.50 -0.28 -14.11
CA GLY A 29 -8.58 0.82 -13.77
C GLY A 29 -8.50 1.97 -14.79
N GLU A 30 -9.16 1.87 -15.95
CA GLU A 30 -9.17 2.96 -16.94
C GLU A 30 -10.06 4.12 -16.47
N ILE A 31 -9.57 5.35 -16.59
CA ILE A 31 -10.31 6.56 -16.17
C ILE A 31 -11.07 7.16 -17.36
N GLY A 32 -12.37 7.34 -17.16
CA GLY A 32 -13.23 8.13 -18.05
C GLY A 32 -13.58 9.48 -17.41
N ILE A 33 -13.44 10.57 -18.17
CA ILE A 33 -13.66 11.94 -17.69
C ILE A 33 -14.83 12.57 -18.45
N GLU A 34 -15.74 13.23 -17.73
CA GLU A 34 -16.80 14.05 -18.30
C GLU A 34 -16.30 15.47 -18.57
N THR A 35 -16.26 15.86 -19.82
CA THR A 35 -15.72 17.18 -20.24
C THR A 35 -16.55 18.37 -19.80
N ASN A 36 -17.86 18.19 -19.61
CA ASN A 36 -18.80 19.24 -19.22
C ASN A 36 -18.99 19.37 -17.70
N THR A 37 -18.71 18.34 -16.93
CA THR A 37 -18.90 18.34 -15.45
C THR A 37 -17.58 18.28 -14.69
N GLY A 38 -16.49 17.87 -15.33
CA GLY A 38 -15.20 17.61 -14.69
C GLY A 38 -15.19 16.35 -13.81
N LYS A 39 -16.29 15.61 -13.76
CA LYS A 39 -16.39 14.37 -12.97
C LYS A 39 -15.70 13.22 -13.69
N ALA A 40 -15.22 12.24 -12.91
CA ALA A 40 -14.55 11.07 -13.45
C ALA A 40 -15.03 9.78 -12.77
N LYS A 41 -14.93 8.66 -13.50
CA LYS A 41 -15.23 7.32 -13.03
C LYS A 41 -14.11 6.37 -13.43
N ILE A 42 -13.91 5.29 -12.65
CA ILE A 42 -12.93 4.24 -12.94
C ILE A 42 -13.66 3.03 -13.51
N GLY A 43 -13.16 2.51 -14.63
CA GLY A 43 -13.62 1.29 -15.26
C GLY A 43 -13.38 0.05 -14.38
N ASN A 44 -14.28 -0.92 -14.51
CA ASN A 44 -14.14 -2.24 -13.87
C ASN A 44 -14.06 -3.38 -14.92
N GLY A 45 -13.88 -3.06 -16.19
CA GLY A 45 -13.79 -4.02 -17.28
C GLY A 45 -15.10 -4.71 -17.68
N ILE A 46 -16.22 -4.40 -16.99
CA ILE A 46 -17.50 -5.14 -17.16
C ILE A 46 -18.67 -4.17 -17.41
N SER A 47 -18.76 -3.09 -16.65
CA SER A 47 -19.89 -2.19 -16.62
C SER A 47 -19.73 -1.03 -17.61
N ARG A 48 -20.87 -0.52 -18.13
CA ARG A 48 -20.86 0.72 -18.89
C ARG A 48 -20.53 1.90 -17.99
N TYR A 49 -20.03 2.98 -18.57
CA TYR A 49 -19.72 4.19 -17.82
C TYR A 49 -20.92 4.72 -17.02
N SER A 50 -22.15 4.64 -17.54
CA SER A 50 -23.39 5.00 -16.83
C SER A 50 -23.53 4.35 -15.49
N ASP A 51 -23.11 3.09 -15.37
CA ASP A 51 -23.37 2.23 -14.21
C ASP A 51 -22.23 2.27 -13.17
N LEU A 52 -21.13 2.95 -13.50
CA LEU A 52 -19.99 3.14 -12.59
C LEU A 52 -20.26 4.28 -11.60
N LYS A 53 -19.64 4.23 -10.42
CA LYS A 53 -19.67 5.32 -9.44
C LYS A 53 -18.63 6.40 -9.77
N TYR A 54 -18.93 7.64 -9.42
CA TYR A 54 -17.95 8.72 -9.51
C TYR A 54 -16.84 8.56 -8.48
N ILE A 55 -15.63 8.96 -8.84
CA ILE A 55 -14.44 8.94 -7.93
C ILE A 55 -14.66 9.91 -6.76
N ALA A 56 -15.31 11.05 -7.02
CA ALA A 56 -15.70 12.01 -5.98
C ALA A 56 -17.21 11.94 -5.76
N GLY A 57 -17.66 11.91 -4.52
CA GLY A 57 -19.06 11.97 -4.14
C GLY A 57 -19.71 13.27 -4.63
N GLU A 58 -21.02 13.24 -4.84
CA GLU A 58 -21.78 14.42 -5.21
C GLU A 58 -21.75 15.47 -4.10
N LYS A 59 -21.58 16.75 -4.50
CA LYS A 59 -21.77 17.86 -3.58
C LYS A 59 -23.23 17.80 -3.08
N GLY A 60 -23.43 17.75 -1.76
CA GLY A 60 -24.76 17.77 -1.17
C GLY A 60 -25.62 18.90 -1.75
N GLU A 61 -26.91 18.62 -1.94
CA GLU A 61 -27.86 19.58 -2.47
C GLU A 61 -27.90 20.86 -1.62
N ARG A 62 -27.99 21.99 -2.29
CA ARG A 62 -28.20 23.27 -1.62
C ARG A 62 -29.60 23.25 -1.00
N GLY A 63 -29.72 23.44 0.32
CA GLY A 63 -30.99 23.57 1.00
C GLY A 63 -31.89 24.60 0.30
N GLU A 64 -33.18 24.30 0.21
CA GLU A 64 -34.16 25.19 -0.40
C GLU A 64 -34.15 26.58 0.23
N ASN A 65 -34.26 27.62 -0.60
CA ASN A 65 -34.39 28.98 -0.11
C ASN A 65 -35.77 29.16 0.52
N GLY A 66 -35.84 29.15 1.84
CA GLY A 66 -37.04 29.58 2.56
C GLY A 66 -37.34 31.04 2.26
N THR A 67 -38.55 31.35 1.82
CA THR A 67 -39.05 32.73 1.66
C THR A 67 -39.32 33.29 3.04
N PHE A 68 -38.42 34.12 3.54
CA PHE A 68 -38.61 34.88 4.78
C PHE A 68 -39.60 36.05 4.52
N GLN A 69 -40.88 35.86 4.81
CA GLN A 69 -41.74 36.97 5.10
C GLN A 69 -41.32 37.62 6.42
N ALA A 70 -41.57 38.93 6.55
CA ALA A 70 -41.08 39.72 7.67
C ALA A 70 -41.61 39.23 9.03
N LEU A 71 -40.82 38.40 9.69
CA LEU A 71 -41.04 37.94 11.06
C LEU A 71 -40.35 38.89 12.03
N ALA A 72 -40.95 39.06 13.21
CA ALA A 72 -40.37 39.84 14.27
C ALA A 72 -39.00 39.23 14.74
N PRO A 73 -38.07 40.03 15.29
CA PRO A 73 -36.73 39.55 15.66
C PRO A 73 -36.74 38.34 16.62
N GLN A 74 -37.74 38.24 17.48
CA GLN A 74 -37.90 37.12 18.43
C GLN A 74 -38.38 35.84 17.75
N GLU A 75 -39.23 35.93 16.72
CA GLU A 75 -39.67 34.80 15.93
C GLU A 75 -38.57 34.27 15.00
N LYS A 76 -37.69 35.16 14.52
CA LYS A 76 -36.48 34.78 13.76
C LYS A 76 -35.48 33.99 14.60
N ALA A 77 -35.41 34.24 15.90
CA ALA A 77 -34.55 33.51 16.82
C ALA A 77 -35.07 32.08 17.11
N SER A 78 -36.40 31.86 17.14
CA SER A 78 -37.01 30.55 17.35
C SER A 78 -37.04 29.69 16.08
N LEU A 79 -36.95 30.32 14.90
CA LEU A 79 -36.88 29.62 13.61
C LEU A 79 -35.45 29.32 13.17
N LYS A 80 -34.45 29.75 13.94
CA LYS A 80 -33.07 29.33 13.73
C LYS A 80 -32.98 27.89 14.17
N GLY A 81 -33.26 26.96 13.24
CA GLY A 81 -33.06 25.54 13.45
C GLY A 81 -31.68 25.31 14.02
N GLU A 82 -31.54 24.34 14.88
CA GLU A 82 -30.25 23.90 15.40
C GLU A 82 -29.29 23.74 14.21
N ARG A 83 -28.08 24.26 14.39
CA ARG A 83 -27.03 24.07 13.38
C ARG A 83 -26.93 22.59 13.11
N GLY A 84 -27.25 22.15 11.87
CA GLY A 84 -27.10 20.77 11.49
C GLY A 84 -25.77 20.25 11.98
N GLU A 85 -25.75 19.03 12.48
CA GLU A 85 -24.53 18.38 12.93
C GLU A 85 -23.46 18.56 11.86
N LYS A 86 -22.23 18.91 12.30
CA LYS A 86 -21.09 19.01 11.41
C LYS A 86 -21.04 17.69 10.61
N GLY A 87 -21.18 17.77 9.29
CA GLY A 87 -21.00 16.60 8.45
C GLY A 87 -19.70 15.92 8.87
N GLN A 88 -19.70 14.59 8.95
CA GLN A 88 -18.50 13.82 9.25
C GLN A 88 -17.38 14.41 8.40
N ASP A 89 -16.26 14.75 9.05
CA ASP A 89 -15.08 15.22 8.34
C ASP A 89 -14.80 14.21 7.25
N GLY A 90 -14.79 14.64 5.99
CA GLY A 90 -14.48 13.76 4.87
C GLY A 90 -13.20 13.05 5.19
N ILE A 91 -13.17 11.74 5.01
CA ILE A 91 -11.95 10.94 5.12
C ILE A 91 -10.89 11.69 4.31
N ASN A 92 -9.81 12.10 4.96
CA ASN A 92 -8.74 12.83 4.30
C ASN A 92 -8.38 12.07 3.02
N GLY A 93 -8.30 12.74 1.87
CA GLY A 93 -7.96 12.11 0.60
C GLY A 93 -6.60 11.37 0.62
N LYS A 94 -5.76 11.63 1.62
CA LYS A 94 -4.59 10.81 1.97
C LYS A 94 -4.98 9.41 2.47
N ASP A 95 -6.06 9.28 3.23
CA ASP A 95 -6.48 7.98 3.79
C ASP A 95 -7.10 7.09 2.70
N ALA A 96 -7.71 7.66 1.67
CA ALA A 96 -8.24 6.91 0.53
C ALA A 96 -7.15 6.34 -0.41
N ILE A 97 -5.97 6.95 -0.43
CA ILE A 97 -4.80 6.48 -1.24
C ILE A 97 -3.94 5.50 -0.45
N LEU A 98 -3.93 5.61 0.87
CA LEU A 98 -3.09 4.79 1.76
C LEU A 98 -3.75 3.47 2.19
N GLY A 99 -5.03 3.26 1.91
CA GLY A 99 -5.83 2.22 2.53
C GLY A 99 -5.42 0.77 2.26
N ASN A 100 -4.60 0.46 1.26
CA ASN A 100 -4.29 -0.93 0.93
C ASN A 100 -2.92 -1.16 0.28
N TYR A 101 -1.94 -0.27 0.44
CA TYR A 101 -0.62 -0.58 -0.07
C TYR A 101 0.22 -1.29 0.98
N ASN A 102 1.06 -2.21 0.51
CA ASN A 102 1.96 -2.96 1.38
C ASN A 102 3.01 -2.02 2.00
N LEU A 103 3.08 -1.97 3.33
CA LEU A 103 4.05 -1.16 4.05
C LEU A 103 5.46 -1.77 4.04
N ILE A 104 5.61 -3.04 3.64
CA ILE A 104 6.89 -3.74 3.56
C ILE A 104 7.56 -3.40 2.24
N LEU A 105 8.69 -2.71 2.32
CA LEU A 105 9.58 -2.50 1.20
C LEU A 105 10.26 -3.82 0.83
N ASP A 106 10.60 -4.00 -0.45
CA ASP A 106 11.22 -5.24 -0.95
C ASP A 106 10.55 -6.55 -0.47
N SER A 107 9.22 -6.54 -0.39
CA SER A 107 8.42 -7.74 -0.06
C SER A 107 8.55 -8.87 -1.11
N GLN A 108 9.27 -8.63 -2.20
CA GLN A 108 9.66 -9.60 -3.23
C GLN A 108 11.02 -10.23 -2.95
N PHE A 109 11.76 -9.75 -1.98
CA PHE A 109 13.14 -10.18 -1.68
C PHE A 109 14.05 -10.15 -2.93
N LEU A 110 14.12 -8.97 -3.55
CA LEU A 110 15.00 -8.74 -4.71
C LEU A 110 16.41 -8.32 -4.28
N SER A 111 16.58 -7.89 -3.04
CA SER A 111 17.84 -7.45 -2.43
C SER A 111 18.14 -8.23 -1.16
N THR A 112 19.42 -8.34 -0.85
CA THR A 112 19.91 -8.88 0.43
C THR A 112 20.10 -7.81 1.50
N ASP A 113 19.61 -6.58 1.27
CA ASP A 113 19.66 -5.46 2.22
C ASP A 113 18.67 -5.65 3.38
N ILE A 114 18.87 -6.76 4.11
CA ILE A 114 18.07 -7.13 5.25
C ILE A 114 18.96 -7.14 6.49
N ILE A 115 18.54 -6.42 7.52
CA ILE A 115 19.29 -6.37 8.77
C ILE A 115 19.05 -7.66 9.56
N THR A 116 20.13 -8.31 9.97
CA THR A 116 20.07 -9.50 10.82
C THR A 116 20.42 -9.17 12.25
N SER A 117 19.84 -9.91 13.19
CA SER A 117 20.19 -9.89 14.60
C SER A 117 20.59 -11.30 15.05
N GLY A 118 21.60 -11.42 15.89
CA GLY A 118 22.04 -12.71 16.44
C GLY A 118 22.71 -13.64 15.44
N ASN A 119 23.20 -13.11 14.32
CA ASN A 119 23.96 -13.82 13.27
C ASN A 119 23.26 -15.11 12.76
N PRO A 120 22.02 -15.08 12.28
CA PRO A 120 21.48 -16.19 11.52
C PRO A 120 22.16 -16.26 10.15
N THR A 121 22.20 -17.44 9.55
CA THR A 121 22.42 -17.55 8.10
C THR A 121 21.16 -17.12 7.38
N MET A 122 21.31 -16.40 6.27
CA MET A 122 20.21 -15.89 5.46
C MET A 122 20.52 -16.11 3.98
N SER A 123 19.51 -16.51 3.21
CA SER A 123 19.60 -16.61 1.75
C SER A 123 18.27 -16.28 1.08
N ILE A 124 18.34 -15.87 -0.18
CA ILE A 124 17.16 -15.67 -1.02
C ILE A 124 17.02 -16.89 -1.92
N LEU A 125 15.87 -17.55 -1.83
CA LEU A 125 15.51 -18.70 -2.66
C LEU A 125 14.65 -18.20 -3.82
N ALA A 126 15.18 -18.30 -5.05
CA ALA A 126 14.51 -17.81 -6.25
C ALA A 126 13.27 -18.66 -6.58
N ASN A 127 12.15 -17.99 -6.89
CA ASN A 127 10.90 -18.61 -7.33
C ASN A 127 10.35 -19.71 -6.39
N ASP A 128 10.61 -19.64 -5.10
CA ASP A 128 10.31 -20.69 -4.12
C ASP A 128 8.84 -20.69 -3.66
N TYR A 129 8.11 -19.60 -3.87
CA TYR A 129 6.69 -19.47 -3.53
C TYR A 129 5.92 -18.72 -4.60
N ASN A 130 4.94 -19.36 -5.24
CA ASN A 130 4.08 -18.77 -6.29
C ASN A 130 4.83 -18.03 -7.41
N GLY A 131 6.07 -18.44 -7.73
CA GLY A 131 6.92 -17.75 -8.69
C GLY A 131 7.64 -16.52 -8.14
N HIS A 132 7.53 -16.24 -6.84
CA HIS A 132 8.26 -15.19 -6.14
C HIS A 132 9.38 -15.76 -5.26
N ASN A 133 10.33 -14.90 -4.92
CA ASN A 133 11.43 -15.29 -4.06
C ASN A 133 10.97 -15.49 -2.62
N ALA A 134 11.66 -16.34 -1.89
CA ALA A 134 11.51 -16.51 -0.45
C ALA A 134 12.82 -16.14 0.27
N LEU A 135 12.67 -15.57 1.45
CA LEU A 135 13.77 -15.29 2.38
C LEU A 135 13.89 -16.46 3.34
N ASP A 136 14.99 -17.19 3.27
CA ASP A 136 15.33 -18.31 4.14
C ASP A 136 16.24 -17.82 5.28
N VAL A 137 15.91 -18.19 6.53
CA VAL A 137 16.59 -17.73 7.74
C VAL A 137 16.81 -18.89 8.70
N LYS A 138 18.07 -19.19 9.02
CA LYS A 138 18.44 -20.33 9.85
C LYS A 138 19.47 -19.96 10.93
N LYS A 139 19.25 -20.46 12.13
CA LYS A 139 20.20 -20.45 13.23
C LYS A 139 20.21 -21.81 13.89
N SER A 140 21.40 -22.38 14.05
CA SER A 140 21.60 -23.65 14.75
C SER A 140 22.85 -23.59 15.62
N GLY A 141 22.94 -24.50 16.57
CA GLY A 141 24.13 -24.65 17.46
C GLY A 141 24.30 -23.56 18.53
N ALA A 142 23.30 -22.70 18.73
CA ALA A 142 23.34 -21.72 19.82
C ALA A 142 23.20 -22.44 21.17
N ALA A 143 24.17 -22.24 22.06
CA ALA A 143 24.19 -22.89 23.39
C ALA A 143 23.25 -22.20 24.39
N SER A 144 23.07 -20.89 24.29
CA SER A 144 22.24 -20.08 25.18
C SER A 144 21.17 -19.34 24.42
N ASN A 145 20.13 -18.84 25.11
CA ASN A 145 19.10 -18.03 24.54
C ASN A 145 19.68 -16.73 23.99
N THR A 146 19.59 -16.57 22.68
CA THR A 146 19.93 -15.35 21.94
C THR A 146 18.83 -15.09 20.94
N TRP A 147 18.49 -13.82 20.76
CA TRP A 147 17.52 -13.41 19.76
C TRP A 147 18.20 -13.43 18.39
N ALA A 148 17.67 -14.21 17.47
CA ALA A 148 18.19 -14.29 16.13
C ALA A 148 17.06 -14.15 15.11
N GLY A 149 17.25 -13.33 14.09
CA GLY A 149 16.22 -13.12 13.08
C GLY A 149 16.55 -11.99 12.12
N VAL A 150 15.53 -11.50 11.44
CA VAL A 150 15.62 -10.52 10.37
C VAL A 150 14.70 -9.33 10.63
N GLN A 151 15.21 -8.14 10.38
CA GLN A 151 14.46 -6.88 10.39
C GLN A 151 14.23 -6.48 8.93
N ILE A 152 12.97 -6.46 8.53
CA ILE A 152 12.58 -6.21 7.15
C ILE A 152 12.28 -4.73 6.99
N ASN A 153 12.77 -4.15 5.89
CA ASN A 153 12.53 -2.76 5.55
C ASN A 153 11.06 -2.48 5.31
N THR A 154 10.60 -1.37 5.86
CA THR A 154 9.23 -0.89 5.81
C THR A 154 9.20 0.59 5.45
N THR A 155 8.07 1.09 5.01
CA THR A 155 7.89 2.53 4.80
C THR A 155 8.02 3.29 6.12
N GLN A 156 8.50 4.53 6.06
CA GLN A 156 8.40 5.46 7.18
C GLN A 156 6.93 5.66 7.52
N THR A 157 6.57 5.51 8.78
CA THR A 157 5.17 5.63 9.19
C THR A 157 5.01 6.09 10.64
N ILE A 158 3.82 6.60 10.91
CA ILE A 158 3.34 6.84 12.27
C ILE A 158 2.12 5.93 12.43
N LEU A 159 2.19 5.00 13.37
CA LEU A 159 1.04 4.22 13.78
C LEU A 159 0.32 4.97 14.89
N LYS A 160 -0.95 5.27 14.70
CA LYS A 160 -1.78 6.01 15.66
C LYS A 160 -2.64 5.05 16.48
N ASN A 161 -2.94 5.44 17.70
CA ASN A 161 -3.95 4.73 18.49
C ASN A 161 -5.29 4.69 17.73
N GLY A 162 -5.85 3.49 17.58
CA GLY A 162 -7.06 3.24 16.82
C GLY A 162 -6.83 2.82 15.36
N ASP A 163 -5.61 2.93 14.83
CA ASP A 163 -5.30 2.43 13.49
C ASP A 163 -5.53 0.92 13.42
N LYS A 164 -6.20 0.49 12.37
CA LYS A 164 -6.41 -0.92 12.07
C LYS A 164 -5.39 -1.38 11.05
N LEU A 165 -4.76 -2.48 11.34
CA LEU A 165 -3.77 -3.10 10.46
C LEU A 165 -4.18 -4.52 10.12
N VAL A 166 -3.85 -4.92 8.91
CA VAL A 166 -3.96 -6.30 8.43
C VAL A 166 -2.59 -6.82 8.07
N LEU A 167 -2.32 -8.06 8.47
CA LEU A 167 -1.10 -8.78 8.22
C LEU A 167 -1.41 -10.04 7.42
N ARG A 168 -0.61 -10.32 6.40
CA ARG A 168 -0.57 -11.59 5.69
C ARG A 168 0.88 -12.00 5.51
N LEU A 169 1.21 -13.20 5.96
CA LEU A 169 2.57 -13.72 5.96
C LEU A 169 2.58 -15.19 5.55
N PRO A 170 2.85 -15.51 4.29
CA PRO A 170 3.23 -16.87 3.91
C PRO A 170 4.56 -17.24 4.58
N ILE A 171 4.53 -18.30 5.35
CA ILE A 171 5.67 -18.77 6.14
C ILE A 171 5.79 -20.29 6.05
N TYR A 172 7.02 -20.76 5.96
CA TYR A 172 7.37 -22.17 6.02
C TYR A 172 8.34 -22.40 7.19
N ILE A 173 7.98 -23.21 8.14
CA ILE A 173 8.83 -23.52 9.28
C ILE A 173 9.38 -24.92 9.13
N TYR A 174 10.69 -25.06 9.07
CA TYR A 174 11.34 -26.34 8.94
C TYR A 174 11.36 -27.13 10.26
N SER A 175 11.50 -28.44 10.16
CA SER A 175 11.72 -29.32 11.31
C SER A 175 13.17 -29.77 11.48
N ASP A 176 14.08 -29.35 10.57
CA ASP A 176 15.50 -29.73 10.57
C ASP A 176 16.29 -29.07 11.71
N VAL A 177 15.78 -27.99 12.27
CA VAL A 177 16.30 -27.32 13.45
C VAL A 177 15.19 -27.16 14.48
N ASN A 178 15.46 -27.56 15.72
CA ASN A 178 14.51 -27.34 16.81
C ASN A 178 14.22 -25.84 16.99
N LEU A 179 12.97 -25.52 17.17
CA LEU A 179 12.53 -24.19 17.57
C LEU A 179 12.50 -24.14 19.11
N ASP A 180 13.66 -23.92 19.72
CA ASP A 180 13.88 -24.16 21.15
C ASP A 180 12.99 -23.32 22.07
N SER A 181 12.80 -22.03 21.77
CA SER A 181 12.07 -21.10 22.65
C SER A 181 11.09 -20.20 21.92
N GLY A 182 10.72 -20.54 20.70
CA GLY A 182 9.68 -19.90 19.93
C GLY A 182 10.16 -19.10 18.71
N LEU A 183 9.20 -18.85 17.83
CA LEU A 183 9.29 -18.00 16.66
C LEU A 183 8.26 -16.89 16.77
N TYR A 184 8.68 -15.65 16.59
CA TYR A 184 7.85 -14.48 16.80
C TYR A 184 7.96 -13.51 15.64
N LEU A 185 6.84 -12.84 15.36
CA LEU A 185 6.79 -11.61 14.58
C LEU A 185 6.54 -10.46 15.54
N ALA A 186 7.29 -9.38 15.43
CA ALA A 186 7.08 -8.17 16.22
C ALA A 186 7.04 -6.92 15.34
N ILE A 187 6.14 -6.02 15.68
CA ILE A 187 6.16 -4.63 15.25
C ILE A 187 6.84 -3.85 16.37
N LYS A 188 8.04 -3.36 16.09
CA LYS A 188 8.93 -2.85 17.12
C LYS A 188 9.69 -1.62 16.67
N LYS A 189 9.75 -0.59 17.51
CA LYS A 189 10.69 0.50 17.38
C LYS A 189 11.96 0.15 18.17
N HIS A 190 13.05 -0.09 17.45
CA HIS A 190 14.30 -0.59 18.04
C HIS A 190 15.05 0.49 18.81
N SER A 191 15.03 1.74 18.35
CA SER A 191 15.75 2.87 18.98
C SER A 191 15.36 3.11 20.45
N ILE A 192 14.12 2.80 20.81
CA ILE A 192 13.61 2.93 22.18
C ILE A 192 13.19 1.59 22.79
N ASN A 193 13.53 0.47 22.13
CA ASN A 193 13.17 -0.90 22.54
C ASN A 193 11.67 -1.10 22.82
N LYS A 194 10.80 -0.46 22.04
CA LYS A 194 9.34 -0.52 22.23
C LYS A 194 8.71 -1.48 21.24
N THR A 195 8.03 -2.51 21.74
CA THR A 195 7.22 -3.45 20.96
C THR A 195 5.76 -3.07 21.09
N ILE A 196 5.08 -2.84 19.97
CA ILE A 196 3.64 -2.53 19.92
C ILE A 196 2.83 -3.82 19.82
N LYS A 197 3.29 -4.74 18.99
CA LYS A 197 2.63 -6.01 18.71
C LYS A 197 3.67 -7.11 18.68
N ALA A 198 3.39 -8.23 19.35
CA ALA A 198 4.14 -9.46 19.25
C ALA A 198 3.20 -10.62 18.97
N ILE A 199 3.54 -11.44 18.00
CA ILE A 199 2.75 -12.57 17.51
C ILE A 199 3.61 -13.82 17.63
N ASN A 200 3.09 -14.84 18.30
CA ASN A 200 3.77 -16.12 18.43
C ASN A 200 3.37 -17.03 17.27
N LEU A 201 4.33 -17.40 16.43
CA LEU A 201 4.16 -18.25 15.24
C LEU A 201 4.62 -19.70 15.49
N SER A 202 5.02 -20.02 16.73
CA SER A 202 5.66 -21.32 17.05
C SER A 202 4.78 -22.54 16.80
N ASN A 203 3.47 -22.36 16.89
CA ASN A 203 2.48 -23.44 16.75
C ASN A 203 2.03 -23.68 15.31
N LEU A 204 2.54 -22.92 14.35
CA LEU A 204 2.22 -23.14 12.93
C LEU A 204 2.77 -24.51 12.46
N PRO A 205 2.11 -25.13 11.47
CA PRO A 205 2.55 -26.40 10.90
C PRO A 205 4.00 -26.35 10.38
N ARG A 206 4.70 -27.48 10.48
CA ARG A 206 6.07 -27.62 9.99
C ARG A 206 6.10 -28.23 8.60
N ASN A 207 7.19 -27.95 7.88
CA ASN A 207 7.50 -28.50 6.57
C ASN A 207 6.40 -28.31 5.50
N GLN A 208 5.63 -27.24 5.66
CA GLN A 208 4.66 -26.79 4.66
C GLN A 208 4.48 -25.28 4.71
N TRP A 209 4.12 -24.71 3.57
CA TRP A 209 3.73 -23.31 3.51
C TRP A 209 2.39 -23.11 4.24
N THR A 210 2.36 -22.15 5.13
CA THR A 210 1.16 -21.71 5.85
C THR A 210 1.01 -20.22 5.65
N ILE A 211 -0.18 -19.76 5.29
CA ILE A 211 -0.47 -18.34 5.23
C ILE A 211 -0.99 -17.94 6.60
N TYR A 212 -0.20 -17.15 7.32
CA TYR A 212 -0.63 -16.55 8.58
C TYR A 212 -1.30 -15.21 8.28
N GLU A 213 -2.51 -15.00 8.79
CA GLU A 213 -3.26 -13.76 8.65
C GLU A 213 -3.75 -13.28 10.00
N GLU A 214 -3.64 -11.98 10.23
CA GLU A 214 -4.14 -11.35 11.46
C GLU A 214 -4.64 -9.93 11.18
N LYS A 215 -5.70 -9.55 11.88
CA LYS A 215 -6.23 -8.19 11.94
C LYS A 215 -6.06 -7.68 13.36
N PHE A 216 -5.52 -6.50 13.54
CA PHE A 216 -5.33 -5.94 14.87
C PHE A 216 -5.42 -4.42 14.86
N THR A 217 -5.76 -3.87 16.03
CA THR A 217 -5.84 -2.42 16.23
C THR A 217 -4.64 -1.95 17.04
N ILE A 218 -4.05 -0.85 16.64
CA ILE A 218 -2.97 -0.19 17.39
C ILE A 218 -3.56 0.46 18.62
N THR A 219 -2.97 0.18 19.78
CA THR A 219 -3.48 0.63 21.08
C THR A 219 -2.75 1.87 21.62
N GLU A 220 -1.68 2.31 20.96
CA GLU A 220 -0.93 3.50 21.32
C GLU A 220 -0.27 4.11 20.08
N THR A 221 -0.12 5.44 20.07
CA THR A 221 0.56 6.11 18.97
C THR A 221 2.06 5.93 19.07
N LEU A 222 2.70 5.53 17.97
CA LEU A 222 4.14 5.42 17.84
C LEU A 222 4.61 5.98 16.52
N ASP A 223 5.44 7.00 16.60
CA ASP A 223 6.15 7.57 15.46
C ASP A 223 7.49 6.83 15.31
N PHE A 224 7.69 6.15 14.20
CA PHE A 224 8.95 5.47 13.89
C PHE A 224 10.04 6.45 13.42
N GLY A 225 9.68 7.68 13.05
CA GLY A 225 10.62 8.67 12.52
C GLY A 225 11.33 8.16 11.26
N SER A 226 12.66 8.20 11.28
CA SER A 226 13.49 7.66 10.19
C SER A 226 13.72 6.15 10.27
N GLU A 227 13.22 5.46 11.31
CA GLU A 227 13.40 4.03 11.49
C GLU A 227 12.47 3.25 10.56
N THR A 228 13.04 2.49 9.62
CA THR A 228 12.33 1.75 8.58
C THR A 228 12.36 0.24 8.76
N GLN A 229 12.96 -0.29 9.84
CA GLN A 229 13.07 -1.73 10.10
C GLN A 229 12.18 -2.15 11.29
N TRP A 230 10.93 -1.74 11.28
CA TRP A 230 10.03 -2.02 12.40
C TRP A 230 9.27 -3.36 12.31
N PHE A 231 9.40 -4.09 11.20
CA PHE A 231 8.85 -5.44 11.02
C PHE A 231 9.95 -6.47 11.27
N PHE A 232 9.85 -7.18 12.38
CA PHE A 232 10.91 -8.07 12.88
C PHE A 232 10.42 -9.50 13.06
N LEU A 233 11.02 -10.46 12.33
CA LEU A 233 10.84 -11.89 12.57
C LEU A 233 12.08 -12.44 13.26
N TYR A 234 11.87 -13.16 14.36
CA TYR A 234 12.95 -13.70 15.12
C TYR A 234 12.55 -14.99 15.86
N PHE A 235 13.53 -15.82 16.11
CA PHE A 235 13.45 -16.92 17.05
C PHE A 235 14.41 -16.71 18.22
N VAL A 236 14.11 -17.37 19.32
CA VAL A 236 14.98 -17.37 20.51
C VAL A 236 15.80 -18.65 20.49
N LYS A 237 17.12 -18.52 20.49
CA LYS A 237 18.14 -19.55 20.41
C LYS A 237 18.30 -20.15 19.02
N ASN A 238 17.56 -21.18 18.64
CA ASN A 238 17.67 -21.87 17.35
C ASN A 238 16.33 -21.92 16.62
N GLY A 239 16.40 -22.04 15.30
CA GLY A 239 15.24 -22.16 14.43
C GLY A 239 15.60 -22.10 12.95
N HIS A 240 14.64 -22.50 12.11
CA HIS A 240 14.75 -22.42 10.67
C HIS A 240 13.38 -22.13 10.08
N PHE A 241 13.25 -21.01 9.36
CA PHE A 241 12.03 -20.65 8.63
C PHE A 241 12.36 -19.97 7.32
N LYS A 242 11.40 -19.95 6.42
CA LYS A 242 11.41 -19.05 5.26
C LYS A 242 10.07 -18.36 5.13
N ILE A 243 10.09 -17.16 4.56
CA ILE A 243 8.91 -16.34 4.29
C ILE A 243 8.91 -15.86 2.84
N ALA A 244 7.72 -15.61 2.31
CA ALA A 244 7.51 -15.02 1.00
C ALA A 244 6.34 -14.05 1.04
N GLU A 245 6.29 -13.11 0.10
CA GLU A 245 5.15 -12.20 -0.06
C GLU A 245 4.64 -11.58 1.26
N PRO A 246 5.51 -11.11 2.19
CA PRO A 246 5.03 -10.51 3.42
C PRO A 246 4.22 -9.25 3.10
N TYR A 247 3.12 -9.08 3.80
CA TYR A 247 2.19 -7.98 3.59
C TYR A 247 1.68 -7.45 4.92
N ILE A 248 1.78 -6.15 5.10
CA ILE A 248 1.12 -5.40 6.17
C ILE A 248 0.60 -4.08 5.60
N SER A 249 -0.63 -3.72 5.90
CA SER A 249 -1.22 -2.45 5.49
C SER A 249 -2.22 -1.92 6.50
N PHE A 250 -2.57 -0.65 6.36
CA PHE A 250 -3.76 -0.12 7.02
C PHE A 250 -5.02 -0.73 6.39
N GLY A 251 -6.04 -0.96 7.19
CA GLY A 251 -7.35 -1.43 6.75
C GLY A 251 -7.94 -2.53 7.62
N ASP A 252 -9.10 -3.00 7.20
CA ASP A 252 -9.93 -3.99 7.91
C ASP A 252 -9.97 -5.34 7.22
N GLU A 253 -9.45 -5.44 5.99
CA GLU A 253 -9.53 -6.65 5.19
C GLU A 253 -8.16 -7.05 4.64
N VAL A 254 -7.82 -8.32 4.82
CA VAL A 254 -6.63 -8.91 4.20
C VAL A 254 -6.90 -9.05 2.71
N PRO A 255 -6.02 -8.53 1.83
CA PRO A 255 -6.22 -8.64 0.39
C PRO A 255 -6.16 -10.10 -0.06
N SER A 256 -7.05 -10.48 -0.97
CA SER A 256 -7.10 -11.84 -1.53
C SER A 256 -5.87 -12.17 -2.38
N LYS A 257 -5.21 -11.14 -2.93
CA LYS A 257 -3.97 -11.26 -3.70
C LYS A 257 -2.91 -10.38 -3.07
N TRP A 258 -1.70 -10.92 -2.96
CA TRP A 258 -0.55 -10.14 -2.54
C TRP A 258 -0.21 -9.06 -3.58
N GLN A 259 0.22 -7.91 -3.09
CA GLN A 259 0.73 -6.80 -3.89
C GLN A 259 2.05 -6.32 -3.29
N PRO A 260 3.08 -6.09 -4.10
CA PRO A 260 4.32 -5.49 -3.63
C PRO A 260 4.08 -4.05 -3.17
N ASN A 261 5.03 -3.49 -2.44
CA ASN A 261 5.03 -2.07 -2.14
C ASN A 261 5.18 -1.25 -3.43
N LEU A 262 4.35 -0.22 -3.57
CA LEU A 262 4.36 0.64 -4.78
C LEU A 262 5.68 1.41 -4.95
N GLU A 263 6.42 1.67 -3.86
CA GLU A 263 7.74 2.31 -3.96
C GLU A 263 8.76 1.40 -4.65
N ASN A 264 8.62 0.09 -4.52
CA ASN A 264 9.44 -0.87 -5.27
C ASN A 264 9.09 -0.90 -6.76
N LEU A 265 7.91 -0.44 -7.14
CA LEU A 265 7.50 -0.26 -8.53
C LEU A 265 8.01 1.06 -9.12
N LYS A 266 8.45 2.00 -8.29
CA LYS A 266 9.07 3.25 -8.73
C LYS A 266 10.46 2.99 -9.29
N GLY A 267 10.51 2.54 -10.52
CA GLY A 267 11.70 2.61 -11.36
C GLY A 267 12.61 1.40 -11.43
N SER A 268 12.51 0.40 -10.55
CA SER A 268 13.44 -0.75 -10.61
C SER A 268 12.86 -2.02 -11.26
N ASN A 269 11.55 -2.14 -11.38
CA ASN A 269 10.89 -3.38 -11.83
C ASN A 269 10.11 -3.27 -13.14
N ILE A 270 9.95 -2.09 -13.70
CA ILE A 270 9.42 -1.94 -15.05
C ILE A 270 10.60 -2.03 -16.02
N ILE A 271 10.70 -3.14 -16.71
CA ILE A 271 11.77 -3.36 -17.68
C ILE A 271 11.33 -2.87 -19.06
N ASN A 272 12.14 -2.06 -19.67
CA ASN A 272 11.97 -1.72 -21.08
C ASN A 272 12.17 -2.99 -21.93
N GLN A 273 11.09 -3.48 -22.53
CA GLN A 273 11.07 -4.71 -23.31
C GLN A 273 12.00 -4.68 -24.54
N GLN A 274 12.40 -3.48 -24.99
CA GLN A 274 13.29 -3.34 -26.16
C GLN A 274 14.75 -3.53 -25.82
N ASN A 275 15.18 -3.20 -24.59
CA ASN A 275 16.60 -3.21 -24.24
C ASN A 275 16.91 -3.89 -22.89
N GLY A 276 15.89 -4.42 -22.18
CA GLY A 276 16.08 -5.11 -20.91
C GLY A 276 16.53 -4.25 -19.74
N GLN A 277 16.54 -2.92 -19.88
CA GLN A 277 16.96 -2.01 -18.83
C GLN A 277 15.79 -1.55 -17.95
N PRO A 278 16.02 -1.29 -16.66
CA PRO A 278 15.00 -0.72 -15.79
C PRO A 278 14.50 0.63 -16.29
N LEU A 279 13.18 0.84 -16.28
CA LEU A 279 12.59 2.13 -16.58
C LEU A 279 12.64 3.03 -15.34
N LYS A 280 13.03 4.28 -15.56
CA LYS A 280 12.92 5.35 -14.55
C LYS A 280 11.59 6.07 -14.72
N TYR A 281 11.14 6.70 -13.65
CA TYR A 281 9.94 7.52 -13.66
C TYR A 281 10.29 8.96 -13.32
N TRP A 282 9.79 9.90 -14.10
CA TRP A 282 9.94 11.33 -13.91
C TRP A 282 8.57 11.99 -13.98
N ILE A 283 8.28 12.93 -13.09
CA ILE A 283 7.06 13.71 -13.06
C ILE A 283 7.41 15.20 -13.00
N GLY A 284 6.72 16.02 -13.78
CA GLY A 284 6.91 17.46 -13.80
C GLY A 284 6.02 18.17 -14.80
N THR A 285 6.12 19.49 -14.84
CA THR A 285 5.38 20.32 -15.78
C THR A 285 5.93 20.18 -17.20
N GLU A 286 5.13 20.57 -18.19
CA GLU A 286 5.54 20.58 -19.59
C GLU A 286 6.81 21.43 -19.78
N GLN A 287 6.92 22.57 -19.12
CA GLN A 287 8.08 23.43 -19.22
C GLN A 287 9.34 22.77 -18.59
N GLN A 288 9.19 22.07 -17.49
CA GLN A 288 10.28 21.30 -16.88
C GLN A 288 10.73 20.16 -17.80
N TYR A 289 9.78 19.48 -18.45
CA TYR A 289 10.11 18.45 -19.44
C TYR A 289 10.89 19.02 -20.63
N PHE A 290 10.47 20.15 -21.20
CA PHE A 290 11.20 20.78 -22.31
C PHE A 290 12.61 21.23 -21.92
N ASN A 291 12.82 21.60 -20.66
CA ASN A 291 14.13 22.03 -20.16
C ASN A 291 15.11 20.87 -19.90
N ILE A 292 14.70 19.61 -20.05
CA ILE A 292 15.63 18.46 -19.95
C ILE A 292 16.46 18.40 -21.22
N PRO A 293 17.79 18.63 -21.16
CA PRO A 293 18.64 18.74 -22.35
C PRO A 293 18.70 17.44 -23.18
N THR A 294 18.69 16.31 -22.47
CA THR A 294 18.73 14.99 -23.10
C THR A 294 17.72 14.08 -22.41
N LYS A 295 16.73 13.60 -23.17
CA LYS A 295 15.71 12.67 -22.67
C LYS A 295 16.31 11.26 -22.56
N ASP A 296 16.23 10.66 -21.39
CA ASP A 296 16.64 9.28 -21.17
C ASP A 296 15.62 8.32 -21.81
N PRO A 297 16.01 7.44 -22.75
CA PRO A 297 15.10 6.50 -23.40
C PRO A 297 14.51 5.45 -22.42
N ASN A 298 15.09 5.31 -21.24
CA ASN A 298 14.61 4.42 -20.20
C ASN A 298 13.80 5.17 -19.13
N THR A 299 13.29 6.36 -19.42
CA THR A 299 12.48 7.13 -18.48
C THR A 299 11.06 7.32 -19.03
N ILE A 300 10.06 6.99 -18.20
CA ILE A 300 8.68 7.40 -18.41
C ILE A 300 8.55 8.82 -17.87
N TYR A 301 8.14 9.74 -18.75
CA TYR A 301 7.94 11.14 -18.39
C TYR A 301 6.43 11.39 -18.22
N ASP A 302 6.02 11.63 -16.99
CA ASP A 302 4.63 12.01 -16.66
C ASP A 302 4.58 13.53 -16.53
N ILE A 303 3.81 14.14 -17.43
CA ILE A 303 3.69 15.59 -17.51
C ILE A 303 2.36 15.98 -16.88
N VAL A 304 2.47 16.73 -15.79
CA VAL A 304 1.33 17.28 -15.04
C VAL A 304 1.16 18.77 -15.37
N GLU A 305 -0.11 19.21 -15.45
CA GLU A 305 -0.46 20.63 -15.69
C GLU A 305 -0.28 21.46 -14.40
#